data_503e31bb8ad14b11507850a74f88b7b8
#
_entry.id   503e31bb8ad14b11507850a74f88b7b8
#
_cell.length_a   1.000
_cell.length_b   1.000
_cell.length_c   1.000
_cell.angle_alpha   90.00
_cell.angle_beta   90.00
_cell.angle_gamma   90.00
#
_symmetry.space_group_name_H-M   'P 1'
#
loop_
_entity.id
_entity.type
_entity.pdbx_description
1 polymer ?
#
loop_
_entity_poly.entity_id
_entity_poly.type
_entity_poly.pdbx_seq_one_letter_code
_entity_poly.pdbx_strand_id
1 'polypeptide(L)'
;PYDYTKENYFRTGFVAEGVTTYMGDMMLYNSGVFNWDEFVKTQNQNLERHLTNYGRFNLSVADSGFDNWLDGYKLGAPDRKTSIYPDAALCMLMVDLEIIRNTEGKNSLHSVMKELYEDFALKRKGYSEDDFRNICVKFGALKVAEIFKNHIYGTQDYISTLKTALEVAGLELKEKK
;
A
#
# COMPACT_ATOMS: atom_id res chain seq x y z
N PRO A 1 -14.13 8.16 15.96
CA PRO A 1 -14.71 9.26 15.17
C PRO A 1 -13.77 10.45 15.17
N TYR A 2 -13.62 11.12 14.01
CA TYR A 2 -12.80 12.31 13.89
C TYR A 2 -13.44 13.50 14.60
N ASP A 3 -12.62 14.34 15.20
CA ASP A 3 -13.02 15.65 15.72
C ASP A 3 -12.66 16.71 14.68
N TYR A 4 -13.63 17.18 13.94
CA TYR A 4 -13.42 18.16 12.85
C TYR A 4 -13.15 19.59 13.36
N THR A 5 -13.10 19.81 14.67
CA THR A 5 -12.75 21.11 15.25
C THR A 5 -11.26 21.29 15.50
N LYS A 6 -10.46 20.26 15.27
CA LYS A 6 -9.01 20.21 15.45
C LYS A 6 -8.31 19.29 14.45
N GLU A 7 -7.01 19.35 14.41
CA GLU A 7 -6.16 18.47 13.61
C GLU A 7 -6.31 17.01 14.06
N ASN A 8 -6.42 16.10 13.09
CA ASN A 8 -6.48 14.67 13.33
C ASN A 8 -5.20 14.03 12.81
N TYR A 9 -4.28 13.70 13.71
CA TYR A 9 -3.02 13.02 13.39
C TYR A 9 -3.23 11.51 13.43
N PHE A 10 -2.89 10.81 12.36
CA PHE A 10 -3.02 9.36 12.27
C PHE A 10 -2.04 8.78 11.24
N ARG A 11 -1.60 7.55 11.48
CA ARG A 11 -0.66 6.84 10.58
C ARG A 11 -1.35 5.89 9.61
N THR A 12 -2.66 5.70 9.72
CA THR A 12 -3.44 4.79 8.85
C THR A 12 -3.70 5.36 7.45
N GLY A 13 -3.11 6.49 7.10
CA GLY A 13 -3.22 7.08 5.75
C GLY A 13 -2.81 6.10 4.65
N PHE A 14 -1.78 5.30 4.87
CA PHE A 14 -1.33 4.28 3.93
C PHE A 14 -2.38 3.16 3.72
N VAL A 15 -3.20 2.86 4.72
CA VAL A 15 -4.32 1.91 4.55
C VAL A 15 -5.40 2.55 3.70
N ALA A 16 -5.89 3.74 4.11
CA ALA A 16 -6.98 4.41 3.41
C ALA A 16 -6.62 4.66 1.93
N GLU A 17 -5.48 5.25 1.66
CA GLU A 17 -5.10 5.71 0.31
C GLU A 17 -4.35 4.63 -0.47
N GLY A 18 -3.50 3.85 0.17
CA GLY A 18 -2.75 2.79 -0.50
C GLY A 18 -3.63 1.64 -0.95
N VAL A 19 -4.52 1.16 -0.07
CA VAL A 19 -5.47 0.09 -0.42
C VAL A 19 -6.43 0.57 -1.50
N THR A 20 -7.01 1.77 -1.36
CA THR A 20 -7.98 2.28 -2.34
C THR A 20 -7.35 2.54 -3.70
N THR A 21 -6.12 3.04 -3.75
CA THR A 21 -5.37 3.23 -5.01
C THR A 21 -5.11 1.88 -5.69
N TYR A 22 -4.53 0.91 -4.98
CA TYR A 22 -4.22 -0.40 -5.54
C TYR A 22 -5.48 -1.18 -5.94
N MET A 23 -6.45 -1.30 -5.04
CA MET A 23 -7.68 -2.04 -5.34
C MET A 23 -8.56 -1.34 -6.36
N GLY A 24 -8.53 -0.01 -6.42
CA GLY A 24 -9.21 0.76 -7.47
C GLY A 24 -8.72 0.37 -8.85
N ASP A 25 -7.39 0.34 -9.05
CA ASP A 25 -6.78 -0.08 -10.31
C ASP A 25 -7.12 -1.55 -10.64
N MET A 26 -7.08 -2.44 -9.64
CA MET A 26 -7.48 -3.84 -9.79
C MET A 26 -8.95 -3.99 -10.15
N MET A 27 -9.84 -3.20 -9.57
CA MET A 27 -11.28 -3.22 -9.89
C MET A 27 -11.54 -2.74 -11.33
N LEU A 28 -10.83 -1.71 -11.79
CA LEU A 28 -10.92 -1.24 -13.17
C LEU A 28 -10.46 -2.32 -14.17
N TYR A 29 -9.39 -3.04 -13.84
CA TYR A 29 -8.93 -4.17 -14.65
C TYR A 29 -9.93 -5.33 -14.62
N ASN A 30 -10.38 -5.76 -13.45
CA ASN A 30 -11.29 -6.90 -13.29
C ASN A 30 -12.67 -6.65 -13.92
N SER A 31 -13.13 -5.40 -13.97
CA SER A 31 -14.40 -5.02 -14.62
C SER A 31 -14.28 -4.85 -16.13
N GLY A 32 -13.07 -4.93 -16.69
CA GLY A 32 -12.82 -4.74 -18.12
C GLY A 32 -12.80 -3.28 -18.59
N VAL A 33 -12.83 -2.31 -17.66
CA VAL A 33 -12.64 -0.88 -17.97
C VAL A 33 -11.20 -0.62 -18.36
N PHE A 34 -10.24 -1.22 -17.65
CA PHE A 34 -8.85 -1.29 -18.06
C PHE A 34 -8.58 -2.62 -18.76
N ASN A 35 -7.88 -2.56 -19.90
CA ASN A 35 -7.19 -3.72 -20.43
C ASN A 35 -5.85 -3.94 -19.68
N TRP A 36 -5.13 -5.01 -20.00
CA TRP A 36 -3.86 -5.35 -19.38
C TRP A 36 -2.80 -4.25 -19.55
N ASP A 37 -2.69 -3.66 -20.74
CA ASP A 37 -1.68 -2.63 -21.01
C ASP A 37 -1.96 -1.34 -20.21
N GLU A 38 -3.23 -0.97 -20.06
CA GLU A 38 -3.64 0.17 -19.23
C GLU A 38 -3.36 -0.06 -17.75
N PHE A 39 -3.65 -1.25 -17.25
CA PHE A 39 -3.30 -1.63 -15.87
C PHE A 39 -1.79 -1.56 -15.63
N VAL A 40 -0.99 -2.21 -16.48
CA VAL A 40 0.48 -2.19 -16.38
C VAL A 40 1.03 -0.76 -16.50
N LYS A 41 0.47 0.06 -17.39
CA LYS A 41 0.85 1.47 -17.52
C LYS A 41 0.62 2.23 -16.20
N THR A 42 -0.50 2.01 -15.54
CA THR A 42 -0.82 2.65 -14.25
C THR A 42 0.16 2.21 -13.16
N GLN A 43 0.48 0.90 -13.08
CA GLN A 43 1.46 0.40 -12.13
C GLN A 43 2.87 0.95 -12.41
N ASN A 44 3.27 1.08 -13.66
CA ASN A 44 4.54 1.71 -14.04
C ASN A 44 4.58 3.20 -13.66
N GLN A 45 3.48 3.93 -13.76
CA GLN A 45 3.41 5.32 -13.31
C GLN A 45 3.56 5.44 -11.78
N ASN A 46 2.97 4.52 -11.02
CA ASN A 46 3.15 4.46 -9.56
C ASN A 46 4.62 4.18 -9.21
N LEU A 47 5.24 3.24 -9.92
CA LEU A 47 6.66 2.93 -9.74
C LEU A 47 7.57 4.10 -10.11
N GLU A 48 7.32 4.79 -11.21
CA GLU A 48 8.07 5.99 -11.62
C GLU A 48 7.99 7.09 -10.56
N ARG A 49 6.79 7.36 -10.04
CA ARG A 49 6.59 8.32 -8.94
C ARG A 49 7.35 7.93 -7.68
N HIS A 50 7.37 6.64 -7.34
CA HIS A 50 8.15 6.12 -6.23
C HIS A 50 9.65 6.34 -6.46
N LEU A 51 10.17 5.98 -7.61
CA LEU A 51 11.60 6.04 -7.92
C LEU A 51 12.13 7.48 -8.00
N THR A 52 11.31 8.43 -8.40
CA THR A 52 11.66 9.85 -8.52
C THR A 52 11.45 10.65 -7.22
N ASN A 53 10.79 10.08 -6.22
CA ASN A 53 10.60 10.71 -4.91
C ASN A 53 11.66 10.25 -3.91
N TYR A 54 12.69 11.05 -3.67
CA TYR A 54 13.74 10.72 -2.72
C TYR A 54 13.29 10.79 -1.25
N GLY A 55 12.14 11.38 -0.96
CA GLY A 55 11.50 11.36 0.36
C GLY A 55 11.26 9.95 0.90
N ARG A 56 11.21 8.94 0.01
CA ARG A 56 11.09 7.52 0.38
C ARG A 56 12.23 6.98 1.27
N PHE A 57 13.38 7.64 1.26
CA PHE A 57 14.52 7.30 2.10
C PHE A 57 14.55 8.08 3.42
N ASN A 58 13.75 9.15 3.54
CA ASN A 58 13.76 10.04 4.69
C ASN A 58 12.63 9.78 5.67
N LEU A 59 11.45 9.39 5.17
CA LEU A 59 10.29 9.14 6.02
C LEU A 59 9.52 7.92 5.51
N SER A 60 9.09 7.07 6.44
CA SER A 60 8.31 5.88 6.10
C SER A 60 6.95 6.25 5.50
N VAL A 61 6.32 5.31 4.80
CA VAL A 61 4.97 5.51 4.24
C VAL A 61 3.96 5.81 5.34
N ALA A 62 4.03 5.09 6.47
CA ALA A 62 3.15 5.33 7.61
C ALA A 62 3.35 6.72 8.22
N ASP A 63 4.62 7.11 8.45
CA ASP A 63 4.94 8.42 9.03
C ASP A 63 4.64 9.56 8.06
N SER A 64 4.75 9.31 6.76
CA SER A 64 4.41 10.30 5.71
C SER A 64 2.93 10.67 5.72
N GLY A 65 2.06 9.80 6.24
CA GLY A 65 0.63 10.10 6.41
C GLY A 65 0.30 10.92 7.65
N PHE A 66 1.18 10.91 8.66
CA PHE A 66 0.85 11.43 9.99
C PHE A 66 0.44 12.91 10.00
N ASP A 67 1.15 13.72 9.27
CA ASP A 67 0.94 15.17 9.19
C ASP A 67 0.40 15.67 7.84
N ASN A 68 -0.23 14.79 7.07
CA ASN A 68 -0.87 15.18 5.82
C ASN A 68 -1.91 16.30 5.99
N TRP A 69 -2.48 16.40 7.17
CA TRP A 69 -3.37 17.48 7.54
C TRP A 69 -2.70 18.87 7.40
N LEU A 70 -1.42 18.99 7.70
CA LEU A 70 -0.66 20.23 7.61
C LEU A 70 -0.18 20.51 6.19
N ASP A 71 0.40 19.52 5.52
CA ASP A 71 1.02 19.69 4.20
C ASP A 71 -0.01 19.66 3.07
N GLY A 72 -1.16 19.02 3.27
CA GLY A 72 -2.10 18.75 2.19
C GLY A 72 -1.43 18.01 1.03
N TYR A 73 -1.69 18.46 -0.20
CA TYR A 73 -1.10 17.88 -1.42
C TYR A 73 0.17 18.60 -1.91
N LYS A 74 0.61 19.64 -1.22
CA LYS A 74 1.84 20.36 -1.57
C LYS A 74 2.90 20.09 -0.52
N LEU A 75 4.00 19.45 -0.96
CA LEU A 75 5.15 19.27 -0.10
C LEU A 75 5.79 20.61 0.18
N GLY A 76 5.82 21.03 1.45
CA GLY A 76 6.45 22.26 1.87
C GLY A 76 7.97 22.20 1.78
N ALA A 77 8.58 21.03 2.02
CA ALA A 77 10.01 20.78 1.92
C ALA A 77 10.26 19.67 0.88
N PRO A 78 11.15 19.90 -0.11
CA PRO A 78 11.54 18.88 -1.09
C PRO A 78 12.07 17.63 -0.38
N ASP A 79 11.75 16.46 -0.92
CA ASP A 79 12.21 15.15 -0.44
C ASP A 79 12.02 14.89 1.07
N ARG A 80 11.09 15.60 1.72
CA ARG A 80 10.82 15.41 3.14
C ARG A 80 10.14 14.07 3.41
N LYS A 81 9.15 13.72 2.58
CA LYS A 81 8.32 12.53 2.79
C LYS A 81 7.93 11.85 1.49
N THR A 82 7.53 10.61 1.61
CA THR A 82 6.99 9.82 0.50
C THR A 82 5.47 9.99 0.37
N SER A 83 4.86 9.33 -0.61
CA SER A 83 3.43 9.45 -0.87
C SER A 83 2.65 8.30 -0.27
N ILE A 84 1.56 8.59 0.43
CA ILE A 84 0.61 7.58 0.92
C ILE A 84 -0.28 6.99 -0.19
N TYR A 85 -0.18 7.48 -1.43
CA TYR A 85 -0.89 7.01 -2.61
C TYR A 85 -0.04 6.01 -3.40
N PRO A 86 0.87 6.41 -4.32
CA PRO A 86 1.63 5.45 -5.15
C PRO A 86 2.56 4.56 -4.33
N ASP A 87 3.28 5.10 -3.32
CA ASP A 87 4.20 4.29 -2.53
C ASP A 87 3.46 3.27 -1.67
N ALA A 88 2.34 3.67 -1.05
CA ALA A 88 1.51 2.75 -0.31
C ALA A 88 0.82 1.73 -1.23
N ALA A 89 0.39 2.12 -2.45
CA ALA A 89 -0.18 1.19 -3.43
C ALA A 89 0.82 0.11 -3.84
N LEU A 90 2.10 0.46 -4.04
CA LEU A 90 3.16 -0.52 -4.30
C LEU A 90 3.38 -1.46 -3.10
N CYS A 91 3.30 -0.94 -1.86
CA CYS A 91 3.33 -1.80 -0.68
C CYS A 91 2.14 -2.76 -0.65
N MET A 92 0.93 -2.30 -1.00
CA MET A 92 -0.27 -3.16 -1.05
C MET A 92 -0.19 -4.19 -2.16
N LEU A 93 0.39 -3.87 -3.32
CA LEU A 93 0.70 -4.84 -4.38
C LEU A 93 1.62 -5.95 -3.85
N MET A 94 2.72 -5.60 -3.16
CA MET A 94 3.63 -6.60 -2.57
C MET A 94 2.93 -7.45 -1.50
N VAL A 95 2.12 -6.83 -0.64
CA VAL A 95 1.35 -7.53 0.41
C VAL A 95 0.35 -8.50 -0.22
N ASP A 96 -0.39 -8.07 -1.24
CA ASP A 96 -1.38 -8.91 -1.93
C ASP A 96 -0.73 -10.14 -2.57
N LEU A 97 0.35 -9.93 -3.33
CA LEU A 97 1.09 -11.02 -3.98
C LEU A 97 1.69 -12.01 -2.98
N GLU A 98 2.19 -11.55 -1.84
CA GLU A 98 2.70 -12.45 -0.79
C GLU A 98 1.57 -13.20 -0.06
N ILE A 99 0.39 -12.60 0.11
CA ILE A 99 -0.80 -13.32 0.61
C ILE A 99 -1.21 -14.41 -0.38
N ILE A 100 -1.29 -14.09 -1.68
CA ILE A 100 -1.60 -15.05 -2.75
C ILE A 100 -0.59 -16.20 -2.73
N ARG A 101 0.71 -15.91 -2.64
CA ARG A 101 1.78 -16.91 -2.56
C ARG A 101 1.59 -17.81 -1.34
N ASN A 102 1.47 -17.23 -0.15
CA ASN A 102 1.41 -17.98 1.11
C ASN A 102 0.16 -18.84 1.24
N THR A 103 -0.92 -18.46 0.58
CA THR A 103 -2.21 -19.17 0.63
C THR A 103 -2.52 -19.98 -0.63
N GLU A 104 -1.55 -20.14 -1.53
CA GLU A 104 -1.74 -20.85 -2.81
C GLU A 104 -2.94 -20.34 -3.61
N GLY A 105 -3.12 -19.04 -3.64
CA GLY A 105 -4.23 -18.37 -4.36
C GLY A 105 -5.59 -18.42 -3.65
N LYS A 106 -5.68 -18.97 -2.44
CA LYS A 106 -6.96 -19.06 -1.72
C LYS A 106 -7.40 -17.73 -1.10
N ASN A 107 -6.46 -16.86 -0.79
CA ASN A 107 -6.70 -15.54 -0.20
C ASN A 107 -5.89 -14.46 -0.92
N SER A 108 -6.32 -13.23 -0.75
CA SER A 108 -5.73 -12.03 -1.31
C SER A 108 -6.01 -10.83 -0.39
N LEU A 109 -5.64 -9.64 -0.78
CA LEU A 109 -5.99 -8.42 -0.05
C LEU A 109 -7.51 -8.23 0.07
N HIS A 110 -8.32 -8.80 -0.85
CA HIS A 110 -9.78 -8.84 -0.69
C HIS A 110 -10.22 -9.58 0.58
N SER A 111 -9.53 -10.67 0.95
CA SER A 111 -9.83 -11.42 2.17
C SER A 111 -9.53 -10.58 3.41
N VAL A 112 -8.45 -9.81 3.39
CA VAL A 112 -8.09 -8.84 4.44
C VAL A 112 -9.18 -7.78 4.58
N MET A 113 -9.61 -7.19 3.46
CA MET A 113 -10.64 -6.15 3.47
C MET A 113 -12.01 -6.68 3.91
N LYS A 114 -12.33 -7.92 3.54
CA LYS A 114 -13.55 -8.60 4.01
C LYS A 114 -13.52 -8.78 5.54
N GLU A 115 -12.42 -9.28 6.09
CA GLU A 115 -12.27 -9.48 7.54
C GLU A 115 -12.33 -8.12 8.28
N LEU A 116 -11.67 -7.10 7.74
CA LEU A 116 -11.73 -5.75 8.29
C LEU A 116 -13.17 -5.19 8.30
N TYR A 117 -13.94 -5.45 7.24
CA TYR A 117 -15.33 -5.08 7.17
C TYR A 117 -16.19 -5.81 8.22
N GLU A 118 -16.05 -7.13 8.32
CA GLU A 118 -16.84 -7.98 9.22
C GLU A 118 -16.51 -7.71 10.69
N ASP A 119 -15.22 -7.51 11.03
CA ASP A 119 -14.80 -7.36 12.41
C ASP A 119 -14.84 -5.92 12.95
N PHE A 120 -14.80 -4.93 12.06
CA PHE A 120 -14.80 -3.53 12.46
C PHE A 120 -15.99 -2.75 11.91
N ALA A 121 -16.17 -2.65 10.60
CA ALA A 121 -17.18 -1.79 10.01
C ALA A 121 -18.61 -2.21 10.37
N LEU A 122 -18.95 -3.50 10.26
CA LEU A 122 -20.25 -4.02 10.67
C LEU A 122 -20.54 -3.83 12.17
N LYS A 123 -19.49 -3.85 12.98
CA LYS A 123 -19.57 -3.63 14.44
C LYS A 123 -19.48 -2.14 14.82
N ARG A 124 -19.43 -1.24 13.82
CA ARG A 124 -19.27 0.22 14.01
C ARG A 124 -18.05 0.59 14.85
N LYS A 125 -16.98 -0.17 14.70
CA LYS A 125 -15.69 0.08 15.37
C LYS A 125 -14.69 0.65 14.36
N GLY A 126 -13.82 1.56 14.82
CA GLY A 126 -12.62 1.92 14.07
C GLY A 126 -11.58 0.82 14.19
N TYR A 127 -10.64 0.79 13.26
CA TYR A 127 -9.46 -0.08 13.31
C TYR A 127 -8.19 0.76 13.50
N SER A 128 -7.19 0.16 14.10
CA SER A 128 -5.83 0.70 14.20
C SER A 128 -4.94 0.18 13.07
N GLU A 129 -3.76 0.79 12.91
CA GLU A 129 -2.74 0.27 11.98
C GLU A 129 -2.29 -1.15 12.35
N ASP A 130 -2.23 -1.47 13.66
CA ASP A 130 -1.90 -2.82 14.14
C ASP A 130 -3.00 -3.85 13.81
N ASP A 131 -4.27 -3.47 13.89
CA ASP A 131 -5.37 -4.36 13.48
C ASP A 131 -5.23 -4.73 11.99
N PHE A 132 -5.04 -3.74 11.13
CA PHE A 132 -4.84 -3.98 9.69
C PHE A 132 -3.60 -4.85 9.43
N ARG A 133 -2.45 -4.49 10.02
CA ARG A 133 -1.22 -5.27 9.90
C ARG A 133 -1.41 -6.72 10.33
N ASN A 134 -2.04 -6.94 11.49
CA ASN A 134 -2.23 -8.28 12.04
C ASN A 134 -3.11 -9.14 11.13
N ILE A 135 -4.15 -8.59 10.52
CA ILE A 135 -4.98 -9.30 9.53
C ILE A 135 -4.14 -9.63 8.29
N CYS A 136 -3.35 -8.69 7.76
CA CYS A 136 -2.46 -8.96 6.63
C CYS A 136 -1.45 -10.07 6.94
N VAL A 137 -0.80 -10.03 8.11
CA VAL A 137 0.18 -11.02 8.54
C VAL A 137 -0.46 -12.39 8.78
N LYS A 138 -1.70 -12.43 9.25
CA LYS A 138 -2.46 -13.70 9.40
C LYS A 138 -2.53 -14.47 8.08
N PHE A 139 -2.71 -13.78 6.95
CA PHE A 139 -2.77 -14.41 5.64
C PHE A 139 -1.40 -14.55 4.96
N GLY A 140 -0.52 -13.57 5.08
CA GLY A 140 0.75 -13.49 4.35
C GLY A 140 2.00 -13.89 5.15
N ALA A 141 1.81 -14.28 6.43
CA ALA A 141 2.84 -14.76 7.33
C ALA A 141 4.08 -13.83 7.41
N LEU A 142 5.27 -14.42 7.53
CA LEU A 142 6.52 -13.71 7.78
C LEU A 142 6.87 -12.71 6.69
N LYS A 143 6.62 -13.03 5.42
CA LYS A 143 6.95 -12.14 4.29
C LYS A 143 6.17 -10.84 4.33
N VAL A 144 4.89 -10.91 4.67
CA VAL A 144 4.07 -9.70 4.87
C VAL A 144 4.54 -8.92 6.08
N ALA A 145 4.92 -9.58 7.19
CA ALA A 145 5.49 -8.90 8.35
C ALA A 145 6.80 -8.15 8.01
N GLU A 146 7.65 -8.74 7.14
CA GLU A 146 8.87 -8.09 6.62
C GLU A 146 8.55 -6.86 5.77
N ILE A 147 7.54 -6.92 4.90
CA ILE A 147 7.09 -5.76 4.10
C ILE A 147 6.63 -4.62 5.02
N PHE A 148 5.82 -4.91 6.03
CA PHE A 148 5.42 -3.89 7.00
C PHE A 148 6.62 -3.27 7.70
N LYS A 149 7.54 -4.08 8.21
CA LYS A 149 8.72 -3.62 8.94
C LYS A 149 9.63 -2.77 8.07
N ASN A 150 9.92 -3.22 6.85
CA ASN A 150 10.98 -2.66 6.01
C ASN A 150 10.50 -1.51 5.11
N HIS A 151 9.26 -1.54 4.66
CA HIS A 151 8.75 -0.64 3.62
C HIS A 151 7.59 0.25 4.09
N ILE A 152 6.70 -0.24 4.96
CA ILE A 152 5.57 0.57 5.46
C ILE A 152 6.01 1.39 6.68
N TYR A 153 6.73 0.78 7.62
CA TYR A 153 7.26 1.44 8.83
C TYR A 153 8.75 1.79 8.73
N GLY A 154 9.44 1.27 7.73
CA GLY A 154 10.83 1.56 7.40
C GLY A 154 10.97 2.28 6.07
N THR A 155 12.21 2.60 5.72
CA THR A 155 12.59 3.34 4.50
C THR A 155 13.50 2.53 3.59
N GLN A 156 13.47 1.19 3.67
CA GLN A 156 14.27 0.34 2.81
C GLN A 156 13.77 0.39 1.37
N ASP A 157 14.69 0.30 0.42
CA ASP A 157 14.37 0.27 -1.01
C ASP A 157 13.44 -0.89 -1.36
N TYR A 158 12.44 -0.63 -2.23
CA TYR A 158 11.39 -1.59 -2.58
C TYR A 158 11.82 -2.59 -3.66
N ILE A 159 12.83 -2.26 -4.47
CA ILE A 159 13.09 -2.94 -5.74
C ILE A 159 13.30 -4.44 -5.57
N SER A 160 14.09 -4.87 -4.59
CA SER A 160 14.35 -6.28 -4.36
C SER A 160 13.09 -7.03 -3.95
N THR A 161 12.32 -6.48 -3.00
CA THR A 161 11.08 -7.09 -2.51
C THR A 161 10.01 -7.11 -3.60
N LEU A 162 9.90 -6.01 -4.37
CA LEU A 162 8.94 -5.91 -5.48
C LEU A 162 9.26 -6.93 -6.58
N LYS A 163 10.54 -7.09 -6.98
CA LYS A 163 10.95 -8.12 -7.94
C LYS A 163 10.50 -9.51 -7.50
N THR A 164 10.78 -9.87 -6.25
CA THR A 164 10.39 -11.17 -5.70
C THR A 164 8.86 -11.35 -5.63
N ALA A 165 8.12 -10.31 -5.24
CA ALA A 165 6.66 -10.38 -5.20
C ALA A 165 6.05 -10.57 -6.59
N LEU A 166 6.54 -9.84 -7.60
CA LEU A 166 6.04 -9.90 -8.98
C LEU A 166 6.18 -11.29 -9.62
N GLU A 167 7.15 -12.11 -9.19
CA GLU A 167 7.32 -13.50 -9.66
C GLU A 167 6.06 -14.34 -9.42
N VAL A 168 5.27 -14.04 -8.39
CA VAL A 168 4.00 -14.73 -8.09
C VAL A 168 3.00 -14.60 -9.24
N ALA A 169 2.99 -13.43 -9.87
CA ALA A 169 2.13 -13.14 -11.02
C ALA A 169 2.78 -13.46 -12.36
N GLY A 170 3.99 -14.06 -12.38
CA GLY A 170 4.74 -14.31 -13.61
C GLY A 170 5.26 -13.02 -14.26
N LEU A 171 5.41 -11.94 -13.51
CA LEU A 171 5.85 -10.64 -13.98
C LEU A 171 7.33 -10.40 -13.64
N GLU A 172 7.98 -9.61 -14.47
CA GLU A 172 9.38 -9.23 -14.32
C GLU A 172 9.51 -7.70 -14.32
N LEU A 173 10.28 -7.17 -13.37
CA LEU A 173 10.65 -5.75 -13.35
C LEU A 173 11.92 -5.54 -14.17
N LYS A 174 11.82 -4.77 -15.25
CA LYS A 174 12.94 -4.43 -16.14
C LYS A 174 13.31 -2.97 -16.04
N GLU A 175 14.60 -2.69 -16.04
CA GLU A 175 15.09 -1.31 -16.22
C GLU A 175 14.87 -0.88 -17.67
N LYS A 176 14.27 0.29 -17.82
CA LYS A 176 14.14 0.90 -19.15
C LYS A 176 15.50 1.51 -19.50
N LYS A 177 16.16 0.96 -20.54
CA LYS A 177 17.39 1.53 -21.10
C LYS A 177 17.13 2.86 -21.77
#